data_d26bfb8340bb19b9448bc2dbaa1982bd
#
_entry.id   d26bfb8340bb19b9448bc2dbaa1982bd
#
_cell.length_a   1.000
_cell.length_b   1.000
_cell.length_c   1.000
_cell.angle_alpha   90.00
_cell.angle_beta   90.00
_cell.angle_gamma   90.00
#
_symmetry.space_group_name_H-M   'P 1'
#
loop_
_entity.id
_entity.type
_entity.pdbx_description
1 polymer ?
#
loop_
_entity_poly.entity_id
_entity_poly.type
_entity_poly.pdbx_seq_one_letter_code
_entity_poly.pdbx_strand_id
1 'polypeptide(L)'
;DIGCGTGGQTMVLANYTKGQITGIDLFPDFIEIFNRNAANTHCENRVKGIVGSMDNLPFQNEELDLIWSEGAIYNIGFERGMNEWNRFLKKDGFIAVTEASWFTPERPAEIEDFWLANYPEIDTIPTKIAQMEKAGYTLTAHFILPENCWTEHFYAPQFPAQEAFLKEYSGNAAAADLIAGQRHEQSLYDKYKEYYGYVFYIGPVSYTHLRDHETK
;
A
#
# COMPACT_ATOMS: atom_id res chain seq x y z
N ASP A 1 2.69 10.26 -0.60
CA ASP A 1 2.76 8.86 -0.15
C ASP A 1 1.61 8.63 0.84
N ILE A 2 0.65 7.79 0.46
CA ILE A 2 -0.58 7.54 1.22
C ILE A 2 -0.44 6.22 1.99
N GLY A 3 -0.64 6.26 3.31
CA GLY A 3 -0.32 5.16 4.21
C GLY A 3 1.19 5.02 4.38
N CYS A 4 1.87 6.14 4.59
CA CYS A 4 3.33 6.22 4.56
C CYS A 4 4.03 5.57 5.77
N GLY A 5 3.29 5.20 6.81
CA GLY A 5 3.86 4.66 8.03
C GLY A 5 4.96 5.55 8.61
N THR A 6 6.09 4.96 8.96
CA THR A 6 7.27 5.68 9.47
C THR A 6 8.17 6.27 8.38
N GLY A 7 7.76 6.17 7.10
CA GLY A 7 8.42 6.82 5.96
C GLY A 7 9.59 6.04 5.34
N GLY A 8 9.73 4.74 5.60
CA GLY A 8 10.81 3.94 5.02
C GLY A 8 10.89 4.06 3.50
N GLN A 9 9.80 3.77 2.82
CA GLN A 9 9.68 3.87 1.36
C GLN A 9 9.78 5.32 0.90
N THR A 10 9.17 6.26 1.63
CA THR A 10 9.23 7.68 1.30
C THR A 10 10.66 8.23 1.28
N MET A 11 11.51 7.82 2.23
CA MET A 11 12.92 8.24 2.25
C MET A 11 13.69 7.68 1.05
N VAL A 12 13.34 6.47 0.60
CA VAL A 12 13.90 5.90 -0.66
C VAL A 12 13.45 6.74 -1.86
N LEU A 13 12.15 7.04 -1.99
CA LEU A 13 11.64 7.91 -3.06
C LEU A 13 12.33 9.26 -3.06
N ALA A 14 12.57 9.85 -1.90
CA ALA A 14 13.24 11.12 -1.75
C ALA A 14 14.66 11.13 -2.33
N ASN A 15 15.35 10.00 -2.38
CA ASN A 15 16.68 9.90 -2.99
C ASN A 15 16.63 9.94 -4.52
N TYR A 16 15.50 9.56 -5.12
CA TYR A 16 15.34 9.49 -6.57
C TYR A 16 14.53 10.64 -7.18
N THR A 17 13.91 11.46 -6.35
CA THR A 17 13.11 12.62 -6.79
C THR A 17 13.64 13.91 -6.16
N LYS A 18 13.38 15.04 -6.81
CA LYS A 18 13.68 16.39 -6.28
C LYS A 18 12.42 17.14 -5.84
N GLY A 19 11.25 16.54 -6.05
CA GLY A 19 9.96 17.14 -5.73
C GLY A 19 9.69 17.23 -4.23
N GLN A 20 8.62 17.93 -3.89
CA GLN A 20 8.03 17.91 -2.56
C GLN A 20 7.30 16.60 -2.37
N ILE A 21 7.45 15.98 -1.20
CA ILE A 21 6.76 14.73 -0.85
C ILE A 21 5.98 14.95 0.44
N THR A 22 4.69 14.72 0.39
CA THR A 22 3.84 14.67 1.58
C THR A 22 3.51 13.21 1.89
N GLY A 23 3.91 12.72 3.06
CA GLY A 23 3.48 11.44 3.59
C GLY A 23 2.21 11.63 4.43
N ILE A 24 1.22 10.73 4.27
CA ILE A 24 -0.02 10.76 5.04
C ILE A 24 -0.19 9.40 5.72
N ASP A 25 -0.43 9.43 7.02
CA ASP A 25 -0.79 8.26 7.80
C ASP A 25 -1.78 8.63 8.90
N LEU A 26 -2.60 7.66 9.31
CA LEU A 26 -3.62 7.84 10.34
C LEU A 26 -3.01 7.97 11.75
N PHE A 27 -1.84 7.37 11.98
CA PHE A 27 -1.23 7.24 13.30
C PHE A 27 -0.23 8.37 13.59
N PRO A 28 -0.50 9.24 14.59
CA PRO A 28 0.39 10.36 14.95
C PRO A 28 1.81 9.90 15.28
N ASP A 29 1.97 8.77 15.98
CA ASP A 29 3.28 8.24 16.37
C ASP A 29 4.12 7.84 15.15
N PHE A 30 3.49 7.31 14.10
CA PHE A 30 4.17 7.01 12.85
C PHE A 30 4.65 8.29 12.15
N ILE A 31 3.82 9.33 12.16
CA ILE A 31 4.15 10.62 11.56
C ILE A 31 5.28 11.34 12.32
N GLU A 32 5.32 11.20 13.65
CA GLU A 32 6.46 11.71 14.42
C GLU A 32 7.77 11.02 14.00
N ILE A 33 7.76 9.69 13.89
CA ILE A 33 8.92 8.92 13.43
C ILE A 33 9.27 9.28 11.97
N PHE A 34 8.27 9.42 11.10
CA PHE A 34 8.43 9.84 9.72
C PHE A 34 9.22 11.17 9.61
N ASN A 35 8.76 12.20 10.33
CA ASN A 35 9.40 13.51 10.30
C ASN A 35 10.81 13.49 10.90
N ARG A 36 11.06 12.66 11.91
CA ARG A 36 12.39 12.42 12.44
C ARG A 36 13.30 11.72 11.41
N ASN A 37 12.78 10.74 10.68
CA ASN A 37 13.51 10.07 9.60
C ASN A 37 13.83 11.04 8.45
N ALA A 38 12.91 11.93 8.08
CA ALA A 38 13.16 12.98 7.09
C ALA A 38 14.31 13.93 7.53
N ALA A 39 14.33 14.31 8.79
CA ALA A 39 15.43 15.13 9.35
C ALA A 39 16.76 14.37 9.36
N ASN A 40 16.76 13.11 9.78
CA ASN A 40 17.96 12.26 9.83
C ASN A 40 18.58 12.03 8.44
N THR A 41 17.75 12.06 7.39
CA THR A 41 18.19 11.91 5.99
C THR A 41 18.39 13.26 5.28
N HIS A 42 18.32 14.36 6.03
CA HIS A 42 18.51 15.74 5.54
C HIS A 42 17.56 16.13 4.39
N CYS A 43 16.33 15.62 4.41
CA CYS A 43 15.32 15.93 3.40
C CYS A 43 14.07 16.62 3.95
N GLU A 44 14.09 17.06 5.21
CA GLU A 44 12.98 17.72 5.92
C GLU A 44 12.47 19.01 5.24
N ASN A 45 13.29 19.64 4.42
CA ASN A 45 12.89 20.83 3.66
C ASN A 45 11.89 20.53 2.52
N ARG A 46 11.77 19.27 2.11
CA ARG A 46 10.92 18.84 0.99
C ARG A 46 10.11 17.56 1.25
N VAL A 47 10.35 16.88 2.36
CA VAL A 47 9.63 15.67 2.77
C VAL A 47 8.98 15.92 4.11
N LYS A 48 7.66 15.83 4.17
CA LYS A 48 6.87 16.11 5.36
C LYS A 48 5.78 15.08 5.56
N GLY A 49 5.71 14.52 6.75
CA GLY A 49 4.59 13.68 7.20
C GLY A 49 3.49 14.51 7.86
N ILE A 50 2.26 14.20 7.55
CA ILE A 50 1.07 14.80 8.19
C ILE A 50 0.11 13.69 8.62
N VAL A 51 -0.55 13.89 9.76
CA VAL A 51 -1.62 12.99 10.21
C VAL A 51 -2.86 13.22 9.37
N GLY A 52 -3.40 12.17 8.77
CA GLY A 52 -4.59 12.25 7.94
C GLY A 52 -5.12 10.88 7.54
N SER A 53 -6.38 10.85 7.14
CA SER A 53 -7.01 9.64 6.63
C SER A 53 -6.94 9.57 5.11
N MET A 54 -6.69 8.38 4.58
CA MET A 54 -6.77 8.10 3.14
C MET A 54 -8.18 8.22 2.58
N ASP A 55 -9.21 8.18 3.44
CA ASP A 55 -10.62 8.45 3.07
C ASP A 55 -10.91 9.92 2.82
N ASN A 56 -10.06 10.82 3.34
CA ASN A 56 -10.27 12.27 3.24
C ASN A 56 -8.95 12.98 3.10
N LEU A 57 -8.37 12.89 1.91
CA LEU A 57 -7.07 13.49 1.61
C LEU A 57 -7.16 15.03 1.57
N PRO A 58 -6.22 15.75 2.20
CA PRO A 58 -6.26 17.21 2.33
C PRO A 58 -5.68 17.94 1.10
N PHE A 59 -6.01 17.46 -0.09
CA PHE A 59 -5.54 18.02 -1.36
C PHE A 59 -6.69 18.57 -2.18
N GLN A 60 -6.35 19.51 -3.08
CA GLN A 60 -7.29 20.00 -4.09
C GLN A 60 -7.27 19.09 -5.33
N ASN A 61 -8.30 19.24 -6.17
CA ASN A 61 -8.30 18.54 -7.43
C ASN A 61 -7.12 19.00 -8.30
N GLU A 62 -6.52 18.06 -9.02
CA GLU A 62 -5.40 18.31 -9.93
C GLU A 62 -4.17 18.99 -9.26
N GLU A 63 -3.92 18.65 -7.99
CA GLU A 63 -2.79 19.21 -7.24
C GLU A 63 -1.51 18.36 -7.35
N LEU A 64 -1.65 17.04 -7.47
CA LEU A 64 -0.54 16.10 -7.33
C LEU A 64 0.00 15.63 -8.70
N ASP A 65 1.32 15.52 -8.79
CA ASP A 65 1.98 14.92 -9.95
C ASP A 65 2.06 13.39 -9.83
N LEU A 66 2.14 12.88 -8.59
CA LEU A 66 2.23 11.45 -8.27
C LEU A 66 1.49 11.15 -6.98
N ILE A 67 0.71 10.08 -6.99
CA ILE A 67 0.23 9.39 -5.80
C ILE A 67 0.99 8.07 -5.69
N TRP A 68 1.62 7.87 -4.52
CA TRP A 68 2.33 6.64 -4.16
C TRP A 68 1.66 5.99 -2.96
N SER A 69 1.50 4.66 -2.97
CA SER A 69 0.94 3.93 -1.82
C SER A 69 1.42 2.49 -1.84
N GLU A 70 2.19 2.09 -0.84
CA GLU A 70 2.67 0.71 -0.70
C GLU A 70 2.05 0.03 0.52
N GLY A 71 1.42 -1.13 0.30
CA GLY A 71 0.84 -1.94 1.37
C GLY A 71 -0.25 -1.23 2.17
N ALA A 72 -1.00 -0.29 1.57
CA ALA A 72 -1.93 0.54 2.31
C ALA A 72 -3.32 0.71 1.67
N ILE A 73 -3.41 0.77 0.34
CA ILE A 73 -4.69 1.04 -0.38
C ILE A 73 -5.79 0.04 -0.01
N TYR A 74 -5.44 -1.19 0.33
CA TYR A 74 -6.38 -2.25 0.73
C TYR A 74 -7.25 -1.84 1.94
N ASN A 75 -6.78 -0.92 2.81
CA ASN A 75 -7.54 -0.45 3.97
C ASN A 75 -8.86 0.24 3.60
N ILE A 76 -8.94 0.83 2.40
CA ILE A 76 -10.19 1.42 1.88
C ILE A 76 -10.73 0.64 0.68
N GLY A 77 -9.99 -0.36 0.20
CA GLY A 77 -10.29 -1.12 -1.00
C GLY A 77 -9.62 -0.53 -2.25
N PHE A 78 -9.06 -1.42 -3.07
CA PHE A 78 -8.31 -1.03 -4.27
C PHE A 78 -9.18 -0.26 -5.28
N GLU A 79 -10.36 -0.82 -5.63
CA GLU A 79 -11.26 -0.16 -6.59
C GLU A 79 -11.72 1.21 -6.08
N ARG A 80 -12.03 1.32 -4.79
CA ARG A 80 -12.40 2.59 -4.17
C ARG A 80 -11.27 3.60 -4.21
N GLY A 81 -10.06 3.22 -3.76
CA GLY A 81 -8.90 4.11 -3.76
C GLY A 81 -8.57 4.61 -5.16
N MET A 82 -8.59 3.74 -6.17
CA MET A 82 -8.40 4.13 -7.57
C MET A 82 -9.43 5.17 -8.02
N ASN A 83 -10.72 4.98 -7.71
CA ASN A 83 -11.78 5.90 -8.12
C ASN A 83 -11.76 7.24 -7.36
N GLU A 84 -11.43 7.23 -6.06
CA GLU A 84 -11.48 8.45 -5.25
C GLU A 84 -10.22 9.32 -5.37
N TRP A 85 -9.05 8.70 -5.59
CA TRP A 85 -7.79 9.42 -5.61
C TRP A 85 -7.44 10.04 -6.97
N ASN A 86 -8.05 9.57 -8.07
CA ASN A 86 -7.74 10.06 -9.42
C ASN A 86 -7.95 11.57 -9.56
N ARG A 87 -8.95 12.14 -8.87
CA ARG A 87 -9.28 13.58 -8.93
C ARG A 87 -8.17 14.48 -8.43
N PHE A 88 -7.30 13.98 -7.56
CA PHE A 88 -6.19 14.77 -7.01
C PHE A 88 -4.99 14.84 -7.95
N LEU A 89 -4.92 13.95 -8.94
CA LEU A 89 -3.83 13.93 -9.90
C LEU A 89 -4.03 15.00 -10.97
N LYS A 90 -2.95 15.71 -11.29
CA LYS A 90 -2.89 16.58 -12.45
C LYS A 90 -3.10 15.78 -13.73
N LYS A 91 -3.35 16.50 -14.82
CA LYS A 91 -3.33 15.89 -16.14
C LYS A 91 -1.99 15.17 -16.36
N ASP A 92 -2.06 13.93 -16.82
CA ASP A 92 -0.92 13.05 -17.02
C ASP A 92 -0.12 12.74 -15.72
N GLY A 93 -0.70 13.05 -14.54
CA GLY A 93 -0.17 12.64 -13.25
C GLY A 93 -0.31 11.13 -13.05
N PHE A 94 0.61 10.56 -12.29
CA PHE A 94 0.73 9.11 -12.13
C PHE A 94 0.20 8.62 -10.77
N ILE A 95 -0.33 7.40 -10.78
CA ILE A 95 -0.49 6.59 -9.58
C ILE A 95 0.49 5.43 -9.60
N ALA A 96 1.03 5.08 -8.45
CA ALA A 96 1.85 3.90 -8.24
C ALA A 96 1.46 3.27 -6.90
N VAL A 97 0.82 2.12 -6.94
CA VAL A 97 0.32 1.45 -5.73
C VAL A 97 0.65 -0.04 -5.75
N THR A 98 0.85 -0.61 -4.57
CA THR A 98 0.91 -2.06 -4.42
C THR A 98 -0.40 -2.61 -3.91
N GLU A 99 -0.78 -3.76 -4.45
CA GLU A 99 -2.01 -4.44 -4.10
C GLU A 99 -1.80 -5.96 -4.06
N ALA A 100 -2.39 -6.62 -3.05
CA ALA A 100 -2.39 -8.06 -2.96
C ALA A 100 -3.17 -8.67 -4.13
N SER A 101 -2.53 -9.53 -4.88
CA SER A 101 -3.12 -10.08 -6.10
C SER A 101 -2.81 -11.56 -6.28
N TRP A 102 -3.75 -12.28 -6.87
CA TRP A 102 -3.55 -13.65 -7.31
C TRP A 102 -2.72 -13.70 -8.60
N PHE A 103 -1.72 -14.58 -8.63
CA PHE A 103 -0.89 -14.82 -9.81
C PHE A 103 -1.49 -15.84 -10.76
N THR A 104 -2.39 -16.68 -10.24
CA THR A 104 -3.00 -17.80 -10.95
C THR A 104 -4.51 -17.71 -10.92
N PRO A 105 -5.22 -18.21 -11.95
CA PRO A 105 -6.69 -18.28 -11.94
C PRO A 105 -7.22 -19.31 -10.93
N GLU A 106 -6.45 -20.36 -10.64
CA GLU A 106 -6.78 -21.41 -9.69
C GLU A 106 -5.72 -21.47 -8.59
N ARG A 107 -6.11 -21.79 -7.37
CA ARG A 107 -5.27 -21.85 -6.17
C ARG A 107 -5.85 -22.85 -5.16
N PRO A 108 -5.02 -23.33 -4.22
CA PRO A 108 -5.51 -24.20 -3.14
C PRO A 108 -6.53 -23.49 -2.25
N ALA A 109 -7.57 -24.23 -1.84
CA ALA A 109 -8.67 -23.70 -1.03
C ALA A 109 -8.18 -23.07 0.29
N GLU A 110 -7.16 -23.66 0.94
CA GLU A 110 -6.62 -23.13 2.21
C GLU A 110 -6.18 -21.66 2.11
N ILE A 111 -5.46 -21.29 1.04
CA ILE A 111 -5.01 -19.91 0.87
C ILE A 111 -6.12 -19.00 0.33
N GLU A 112 -7.01 -19.54 -0.48
CA GLU A 112 -8.17 -18.79 -0.96
C GLU A 112 -9.10 -18.43 0.20
N ASP A 113 -9.46 -19.38 1.04
CA ASP A 113 -10.31 -19.16 2.22
C ASP A 113 -9.67 -18.16 3.20
N PHE A 114 -8.36 -18.26 3.42
CA PHE A 114 -7.64 -17.30 4.26
C PHE A 114 -7.77 -15.87 3.75
N TRP A 115 -7.48 -15.64 2.48
CA TRP A 115 -7.54 -14.29 1.91
C TRP A 115 -8.96 -13.76 1.80
N LEU A 116 -9.94 -14.59 1.40
CA LEU A 116 -11.34 -14.17 1.35
C LEU A 116 -11.90 -13.79 2.73
N ALA A 117 -11.40 -14.41 3.80
CA ALA A 117 -11.77 -14.06 5.17
C ALA A 117 -11.11 -12.75 5.66
N ASN A 118 -9.89 -12.43 5.19
CA ASN A 118 -9.11 -11.28 5.68
C ASN A 118 -9.14 -10.08 4.73
N TYR A 119 -9.20 -10.34 3.43
CA TYR A 119 -9.27 -9.30 2.38
C TYR A 119 -10.06 -9.81 1.18
N PRO A 120 -11.41 -9.74 1.21
CA PRO A 120 -12.27 -10.28 0.15
C PRO A 120 -12.07 -9.64 -1.23
N GLU A 121 -11.46 -8.46 -1.29
CA GLU A 121 -11.17 -7.77 -2.55
C GLU A 121 -9.93 -8.29 -3.28
N ILE A 122 -9.19 -9.23 -2.71
CA ILE A 122 -8.06 -9.84 -3.43
C ILE A 122 -8.57 -10.48 -4.73
N ASP A 123 -7.91 -10.19 -5.84
CA ASP A 123 -8.31 -10.71 -7.14
C ASP A 123 -7.07 -10.90 -8.04
N THR A 124 -7.28 -11.41 -9.24
CA THR A 124 -6.22 -11.65 -10.21
C THR A 124 -5.64 -10.34 -10.77
N ILE A 125 -4.39 -10.39 -11.22
CA ILE A 125 -3.73 -9.25 -11.87
C ILE A 125 -4.58 -8.67 -13.01
N PRO A 126 -5.15 -9.46 -13.95
CA PRO A 126 -6.01 -8.91 -14.99
C PRO A 126 -7.24 -8.16 -14.45
N THR A 127 -7.87 -8.67 -13.37
CA THR A 127 -9.01 -7.99 -12.74
C THR A 127 -8.59 -6.65 -12.14
N LYS A 128 -7.46 -6.61 -11.42
CA LYS A 128 -6.94 -5.36 -10.83
C LYS A 128 -6.58 -4.32 -11.91
N ILE A 129 -6.00 -4.76 -13.02
CA ILE A 129 -5.74 -3.90 -14.18
C ILE A 129 -7.06 -3.33 -14.74
N ALA A 130 -8.07 -4.17 -14.93
CA ALA A 130 -9.37 -3.71 -15.43
C ALA A 130 -10.04 -2.70 -14.46
N GLN A 131 -9.92 -2.89 -13.15
CA GLN A 131 -10.39 -1.94 -12.14
C GLN A 131 -9.64 -0.59 -12.24
N MET A 132 -8.31 -0.62 -12.40
CA MET A 132 -7.49 0.57 -12.60
C MET A 132 -7.90 1.33 -13.88
N GLU A 133 -8.07 0.63 -15.01
CA GLU A 133 -8.47 1.22 -16.27
C GLU A 133 -9.89 1.81 -16.21
N LYS A 134 -10.83 1.11 -15.57
CA LYS A 134 -12.20 1.59 -15.32
C LYS A 134 -12.21 2.87 -14.46
N ALA A 135 -11.26 3.01 -13.53
CA ALA A 135 -11.10 4.21 -12.72
C ALA A 135 -10.45 5.38 -13.49
N GLY A 136 -10.16 5.22 -14.78
CA GLY A 136 -9.65 6.30 -15.64
C GLY A 136 -8.13 6.39 -15.69
N TYR A 137 -7.41 5.33 -15.38
CA TYR A 137 -5.97 5.26 -15.59
C TYR A 137 -5.62 4.46 -16.83
N THR A 138 -4.43 4.69 -17.35
CA THR A 138 -3.83 3.84 -18.40
C THR A 138 -2.68 3.06 -17.78
N LEU A 139 -2.78 1.73 -17.73
CA LEU A 139 -1.68 0.92 -17.22
C LEU A 139 -0.41 1.13 -18.05
N THR A 140 0.65 1.57 -17.41
CA THR A 140 1.98 1.71 -18.04
C THR A 140 2.89 0.54 -17.68
N ALA A 141 2.84 0.10 -16.42
CA ALA A 141 3.63 -1.02 -15.93
C ALA A 141 2.93 -1.69 -14.75
N HIS A 142 3.15 -2.99 -14.62
CA HIS A 142 2.92 -3.73 -13.40
C HIS A 142 4.05 -4.74 -13.21
N PHE A 143 4.36 -5.07 -11.98
CA PHE A 143 5.32 -6.11 -11.65
C PHE A 143 5.06 -6.69 -10.27
N ILE A 144 5.36 -7.98 -10.14
CA ILE A 144 5.28 -8.68 -8.86
C ILE A 144 6.46 -8.25 -8.00
N LEU A 145 6.22 -7.89 -6.74
CA LEU A 145 7.29 -7.60 -5.79
C LEU A 145 8.11 -8.87 -5.54
N PRO A 146 9.46 -8.76 -5.50
CA PRO A 146 10.32 -9.89 -5.19
C PRO A 146 9.98 -10.51 -3.83
N GLU A 147 10.20 -11.81 -3.71
CA GLU A 147 9.93 -12.57 -2.50
C GLU A 147 10.61 -12.01 -1.25
N ASN A 148 11.83 -11.45 -1.40
CA ASN A 148 12.56 -10.86 -0.28
C ASN A 148 11.88 -9.62 0.32
N CYS A 149 10.97 -8.96 -0.39
CA CYS A 149 10.12 -7.91 0.19
C CYS A 149 9.26 -8.45 1.33
N TRP A 150 8.79 -9.70 1.21
CA TRP A 150 8.02 -10.38 2.23
C TRP A 150 8.93 -11.00 3.31
N THR A 151 9.91 -11.78 2.90
CA THR A 151 10.71 -12.61 3.81
C THR A 151 11.72 -11.79 4.60
N GLU A 152 12.56 -11.00 3.93
CA GLU A 152 13.67 -10.28 4.57
C GLU A 152 13.24 -8.91 5.11
N HIS A 153 12.35 -8.21 4.37
CA HIS A 153 12.01 -6.82 4.67
C HIS A 153 10.71 -6.65 5.45
N PHE A 154 9.86 -7.67 5.50
CA PHE A 154 8.59 -7.62 6.24
C PHE A 154 8.55 -8.63 7.39
N TYR A 155 8.68 -9.94 7.14
CA TYR A 155 8.53 -10.94 8.20
C TYR A 155 9.76 -11.03 9.12
N ALA A 156 10.99 -11.06 8.58
CA ALA A 156 12.18 -11.22 9.40
C ALA A 156 12.34 -10.14 10.49
N PRO A 157 12.12 -8.84 10.22
CA PRO A 157 12.17 -7.80 11.24
C PRO A 157 11.10 -7.92 12.34
N GLN A 158 9.97 -8.57 12.05
CA GLN A 158 8.88 -8.73 13.01
C GLN A 158 9.23 -9.74 14.11
N PHE A 159 10.04 -10.74 13.82
CA PHE A 159 10.31 -11.83 14.76
C PHE A 159 10.85 -11.34 16.11
N PRO A 160 11.93 -10.54 16.20
CA PRO A 160 12.40 -10.02 17.47
C PRO A 160 11.38 -9.10 18.17
N ALA A 161 10.58 -8.34 17.42
CA ALA A 161 9.53 -7.50 17.97
C ALA A 161 8.39 -8.34 18.57
N GLN A 162 8.00 -9.43 17.90
CA GLN A 162 7.01 -10.38 18.40
C GLN A 162 7.46 -11.05 19.69
N GLU A 163 8.74 -11.47 19.80
CA GLU A 163 9.30 -12.06 21.03
C GLU A 163 9.30 -11.05 22.18
N ALA A 164 9.69 -9.81 21.92
CA ALA A 164 9.66 -8.73 22.91
C ALA A 164 8.22 -8.45 23.39
N PHE A 165 7.27 -8.40 22.46
CA PHE A 165 5.86 -8.19 22.76
C PHE A 165 5.26 -9.31 23.60
N LEU A 166 5.51 -10.58 23.25
CA LEU A 166 5.06 -11.73 24.03
C LEU A 166 5.66 -11.76 25.44
N LYS A 167 6.87 -11.28 25.61
CA LYS A 167 7.51 -11.18 26.93
C LYS A 167 6.87 -10.07 27.76
N GLU A 168 6.63 -8.90 27.17
CA GLU A 168 5.99 -7.75 27.83
C GLU A 168 4.56 -8.09 28.27
N TYR A 169 3.79 -8.74 27.38
CA TYR A 169 2.41 -9.14 27.64
C TYR A 169 2.28 -10.62 28.04
N SER A 170 3.24 -11.12 28.83
CA SER A 170 3.24 -12.53 29.26
C SER A 170 1.95 -12.90 30.00
N GLY A 171 1.32 -14.00 29.59
CA GLY A 171 0.05 -14.48 30.14
C GLY A 171 -1.21 -13.80 29.56
N ASN A 172 -1.07 -12.85 28.63
CA ASN A 172 -2.19 -12.24 27.93
C ASN A 172 -2.57 -13.08 26.70
N ALA A 173 -3.77 -13.70 26.73
CA ALA A 173 -4.25 -14.56 25.66
C ALA A 173 -4.42 -13.79 24.33
N ALA A 174 -4.94 -12.57 24.36
CA ALA A 174 -5.13 -11.77 23.13
C ALA A 174 -3.78 -11.41 22.47
N ALA A 175 -2.75 -11.15 23.26
CA ALA A 175 -1.39 -10.93 22.74
C ALA A 175 -0.82 -12.20 22.09
N ALA A 176 -1.03 -13.35 22.71
CA ALA A 176 -0.61 -14.65 22.16
C ALA A 176 -1.33 -14.97 20.84
N ASP A 177 -2.66 -14.76 20.80
CA ASP A 177 -3.49 -15.00 19.63
C ASP A 177 -3.09 -14.08 18.45
N LEU A 178 -2.80 -12.80 18.73
CA LEU A 178 -2.33 -11.85 17.71
C LEU A 178 -1.03 -12.34 17.06
N ILE A 179 -0.04 -12.71 17.87
CA ILE A 179 1.24 -13.18 17.34
C ILE A 179 1.09 -14.53 16.63
N ALA A 180 0.26 -15.42 17.15
CA ALA A 180 -0.04 -16.70 16.47
C ALA A 180 -0.66 -16.47 15.08
N GLY A 181 -1.57 -15.49 14.95
CA GLY A 181 -2.17 -15.09 13.66
C GLY A 181 -1.13 -14.57 12.67
N GLN A 182 -0.23 -13.68 13.12
CA GLN A 182 0.85 -13.15 12.27
C GLN A 182 1.81 -14.25 11.79
N ARG A 183 2.16 -15.19 12.67
CA ARG A 183 3.03 -16.33 12.32
C ARG A 183 2.33 -17.32 11.40
N HIS A 184 1.03 -17.49 11.56
CA HIS A 184 0.22 -18.29 10.64
C HIS A 184 0.20 -17.69 9.23
N GLU A 185 -0.02 -16.39 9.11
CA GLU A 185 0.06 -15.69 7.82
C GLU A 185 1.42 -15.89 7.15
N GLN A 186 2.52 -15.73 7.89
CA GLN A 186 3.86 -16.01 7.38
C GLN A 186 4.00 -17.45 6.88
N SER A 187 3.50 -18.44 7.64
CA SER A 187 3.57 -19.86 7.23
C SER A 187 2.76 -20.13 5.96
N LEU A 188 1.63 -19.44 5.78
CA LEU A 188 0.84 -19.52 4.55
C LEU A 188 1.58 -18.88 3.36
N TYR A 189 2.26 -17.75 3.59
CA TYR A 189 3.09 -17.16 2.54
C TYR A 189 4.21 -18.11 2.11
N ASP A 190 4.96 -18.69 3.04
CA ASP A 190 6.03 -19.64 2.73
C ASP A 190 5.53 -20.83 1.92
N LYS A 191 4.30 -21.29 2.18
CA LYS A 191 3.68 -22.42 1.51
C LYS A 191 3.06 -22.07 0.15
N TYR A 192 2.53 -20.85 -0.01
CA TYR A 192 1.66 -20.48 -1.13
C TYR A 192 2.12 -19.25 -1.92
N LYS A 193 3.33 -18.77 -1.72
CA LYS A 193 3.91 -17.60 -2.41
C LYS A 193 3.91 -17.68 -3.94
N GLU A 194 3.74 -18.87 -4.51
CA GLU A 194 3.60 -19.06 -5.95
C GLU A 194 2.22 -18.64 -6.48
N TYR A 195 1.23 -18.46 -5.60
CA TYR A 195 -0.16 -18.17 -5.97
C TYR A 195 -0.54 -16.72 -5.77
N TYR A 196 0.14 -15.97 -4.89
CA TYR A 196 -0.20 -14.60 -4.55
C TYR A 196 1.00 -13.80 -4.05
N GLY A 197 0.83 -12.49 -4.05
CA GLY A 197 1.76 -11.53 -3.45
C GLY A 197 1.37 -10.11 -3.77
N TYR A 198 2.22 -9.16 -3.43
CA TYR A 198 2.02 -7.79 -3.84
C TYR A 198 2.47 -7.56 -5.28
N VAL A 199 1.64 -6.83 -6.00
CA VAL A 199 1.92 -6.38 -7.36
C VAL A 199 1.88 -4.86 -7.37
N PHE A 200 2.89 -4.21 -7.96
CA PHE A 200 2.83 -2.80 -8.27
C PHE A 200 1.98 -2.58 -9.51
N TYR A 201 1.09 -1.58 -9.45
CA TYR A 201 0.28 -1.09 -10.56
C TYR A 201 0.62 0.38 -10.77
N ILE A 202 1.07 0.75 -11.97
CA ILE A 202 1.59 2.08 -12.28
C ILE A 202 0.97 2.59 -13.58
N GLY A 203 0.47 3.81 -13.55
CA GLY A 203 -0.04 4.44 -14.76
C GLY A 203 -0.50 5.88 -14.55
N PRO A 204 -0.56 6.68 -15.62
CA PRO A 204 -1.09 8.03 -15.56
C PRO A 204 -2.63 8.03 -15.59
N VAL A 205 -3.21 9.12 -15.09
CA VAL A 205 -4.62 9.42 -15.30
C VAL A 205 -4.88 9.66 -16.79
N SER A 206 -5.89 8.98 -17.33
CA SER A 206 -6.36 9.17 -18.71
C SER A 206 -7.56 10.11 -18.74
N TYR A 207 -7.37 11.32 -19.22
CA TYR A 207 -8.43 12.34 -19.27
C TYR A 207 -9.56 12.06 -20.29
N THR A 208 -9.43 11.02 -21.10
CA THR A 208 -10.46 10.67 -22.10
C THR A 208 -11.76 10.17 -21.47
N HIS A 209 -11.71 9.62 -20.26
CA HIS A 209 -12.89 9.07 -19.57
C HIS A 209 -13.60 10.05 -18.62
N LEU A 210 -12.97 11.13 -18.19
CA LEU A 210 -13.56 12.09 -17.24
C LEU A 210 -14.58 13.02 -17.89
N ARG A 211 -14.57 13.21 -19.21
CA ARG A 211 -15.52 14.07 -19.93
C ARG A 211 -16.92 13.47 -20.14
N ASP A 212 -17.07 12.16 -19.98
CA ASP A 212 -18.36 11.49 -20.18
C ASP A 212 -19.28 11.56 -18.95
N HIS A 213 -18.78 11.99 -17.79
CA HIS A 213 -19.56 12.16 -16.57
C HIS A 213 -20.02 13.59 -16.27
N GLU A 214 -19.48 14.61 -16.97
CA GLU A 214 -19.90 16.01 -16.79
C GLU A 214 -21.03 16.45 -17.72
N THR A 215 -21.54 15.57 -18.61
CA THR A 215 -22.57 15.88 -19.59
C THR A 215 -23.86 15.05 -19.42
N LYS A 216 -24.28 14.78 -18.17
CA LYS A 216 -25.63 14.27 -17.91
C LYS A 216 -26.33 15.01 -16.80
#